data_d2b096c20203bff02b9bf100d64e16c9
#
_entry.id   d2b096c20203bff02b9bf100d64e16c9
#
_cell.length_a   1.000
_cell.length_b   1.000
_cell.length_c   1.000
_cell.angle_alpha   90.00
_cell.angle_beta   90.00
_cell.angle_gamma   90.00
#
_symmetry.space_group_name_H-M   'P 1'
#
loop_
_entity.id
_entity.type
_entity.pdbx_description
1 polymer ?
#
loop_
_entity_poly.entity_id
_entity_poly.type
_entity_poly.pdbx_seq_one_letter_code
_entity_poly.pdbx_strand_id
1 'polypeptide(L)'
;MKGHAATIEGEVKKMIADWGDEGEIELLDFFAELTIYTSTACLIGLKFREQLDNRFAHYYHELERGTDPLCYVDPYLPIESFRRRDEARVNLVALVQEIMNGRLANPPKDKSDRDMLDVLVSIKDEDGNARFSADEITGMFISLMFAGHHTSAGTSSWTLIELIRHPDIYADIVAELEDLYSDGEEVSFHALRQIPLLDNVVKETLRLHPPLIILMRVAKGEFEVEGFPIHDGDFVAASPAISNRIPEDFPDPDAFRPDRYNKPEQADVVNRWTWIPFGAGRHRCVGAAFATMQIKAIFSVLLREYEFEMAQPADTYRNDHSKMVVQLNRPAKVRYRKRQA
;
A
#
# COMPACT_ATOMS: atom_id res chain seq x y z
N MET A 1 -8.49 3.64 -12.80
CA MET A 1 -8.19 2.20 -12.65
C MET A 1 -7.83 1.49 -13.96
N LYS A 2 -8.52 1.71 -15.09
CA LYS A 2 -8.21 0.98 -16.34
C LYS A 2 -6.77 1.18 -16.86
N GLY A 3 -6.20 2.37 -16.72
CA GLY A 3 -4.82 2.66 -17.16
C GLY A 3 -3.74 2.33 -16.13
N HIS A 4 -4.12 2.14 -14.86
CA HIS A 4 -3.13 1.96 -13.78
C HIS A 4 -2.42 0.60 -13.83
N ALA A 5 -3.08 -0.45 -14.31
CA ALA A 5 -2.47 -1.77 -14.39
C ALA A 5 -1.21 -1.78 -15.28
N ALA A 6 -1.31 -1.21 -16.48
CA ALA A 6 -0.17 -1.06 -17.39
C ALA A 6 0.93 -0.13 -16.82
N THR A 7 0.55 0.92 -16.10
CA THR A 7 1.50 1.79 -15.41
C THR A 7 2.28 1.03 -14.34
N ILE A 8 1.59 0.23 -13.53
CA ILE A 8 2.21 -0.59 -12.49
C ILE A 8 3.14 -1.63 -13.12
N GLU A 9 2.68 -2.34 -14.15
CA GLU A 9 3.51 -3.29 -14.91
C GLU A 9 4.80 -2.64 -15.41
N GLY A 10 4.69 -1.44 -16.01
CA GLY A 10 5.84 -0.68 -16.49
C GLY A 10 6.83 -0.32 -15.39
N GLU A 11 6.38 0.10 -14.21
CA GLU A 11 7.26 0.42 -13.08
C GLU A 11 7.91 -0.86 -12.51
N VAL A 12 7.17 -1.98 -12.40
CA VAL A 12 7.77 -3.27 -11.98
C VAL A 12 8.87 -3.69 -12.94
N LYS A 13 8.60 -3.70 -14.25
CA LYS A 13 9.59 -4.09 -15.28
C LYS A 13 10.84 -3.22 -15.25
N LYS A 14 10.68 -1.90 -15.02
CA LYS A 14 11.82 -0.99 -14.84
C LYS A 14 12.67 -1.36 -13.62
N MET A 15 12.04 -1.67 -12.49
CA MET A 15 12.76 -2.00 -11.25
C MET A 15 13.50 -3.33 -11.30
N ILE A 16 12.99 -4.30 -12.04
CA ILE A 16 13.65 -5.61 -12.19
C ILE A 16 14.54 -5.69 -13.43
N ALA A 17 14.64 -4.62 -14.24
CA ALA A 17 15.39 -4.64 -15.50
C ALA A 17 16.88 -5.00 -15.33
N ASP A 18 17.47 -4.60 -14.20
CA ASP A 18 18.86 -4.86 -13.86
C ASP A 18 19.06 -6.16 -13.04
N TRP A 19 17.98 -6.91 -12.80
CA TRP A 19 18.09 -8.20 -12.13
C TRP A 19 18.73 -9.23 -13.07
N GLY A 20 19.71 -9.97 -12.56
CA GLY A 20 20.31 -11.10 -13.27
C GLY A 20 19.45 -12.36 -13.20
N ASP A 21 20.07 -13.49 -13.55
CA ASP A 21 19.42 -14.79 -13.50
C ASP A 21 19.14 -15.24 -12.06
N GLU A 22 19.94 -14.80 -11.10
CA GLU A 22 19.76 -15.06 -9.66
C GLU A 22 20.30 -13.91 -8.81
N GLY A 23 19.77 -13.77 -7.60
CA GLY A 23 20.22 -12.76 -6.65
C GLY A 23 19.47 -12.80 -5.33
N GLU A 24 19.71 -11.80 -4.49
CA GLU A 24 19.08 -11.63 -3.18
C GLU A 24 18.56 -10.20 -3.06
N ILE A 25 17.37 -10.03 -2.49
CA ILE A 25 16.78 -8.72 -2.22
C ILE A 25 16.30 -8.63 -0.77
N GLU A 26 16.32 -7.41 -0.23
CA GLU A 26 15.60 -7.04 0.99
C GLU A 26 14.18 -6.62 0.60
N LEU A 27 13.19 -7.41 1.01
CA LEU A 27 11.79 -7.23 0.58
C LEU A 27 11.22 -5.85 0.90
N LEU A 28 11.50 -5.36 2.11
CA LEU A 28 10.96 -4.08 2.54
C LEU A 28 11.52 -2.92 1.72
N ASP A 29 12.79 -2.95 1.35
CA ASP A 29 13.39 -1.90 0.52
C ASP A 29 12.83 -1.96 -0.90
N PHE A 30 12.77 -3.16 -1.49
CA PHE A 30 12.25 -3.35 -2.82
C PHE A 30 10.78 -2.94 -2.95
N PHE A 31 9.90 -3.47 -2.09
CA PHE A 31 8.48 -3.11 -2.16
C PHE A 31 8.19 -1.69 -1.71
N ALA A 32 8.99 -1.12 -0.80
CA ALA A 32 8.87 0.28 -0.42
C ALA A 32 9.09 1.18 -1.64
N GLU A 33 10.21 1.01 -2.34
CA GLU A 33 10.54 1.80 -3.51
C GLU A 33 9.50 1.59 -4.63
N LEU A 34 9.14 0.35 -4.92
CA LEU A 34 8.14 0.02 -5.95
C LEU A 34 6.77 0.63 -5.66
N THR A 35 6.31 0.59 -4.40
CA THR A 35 5.00 1.14 -4.05
C THR A 35 4.97 2.66 -4.04
N ILE A 36 6.08 3.34 -3.73
CA ILE A 36 6.20 4.79 -3.92
C ILE A 36 6.03 5.13 -5.41
N TYR A 37 6.77 4.45 -6.28
CA TYR A 37 6.74 4.75 -7.71
C TYR A 37 5.38 4.46 -8.33
N THR A 38 4.82 3.30 -8.09
CA THR A 38 3.52 2.91 -8.64
C THR A 38 2.37 3.75 -8.07
N SER A 39 2.37 4.06 -6.77
CA SER A 39 1.35 4.93 -6.16
C SER A 39 1.45 6.37 -6.68
N THR A 40 2.66 6.93 -6.77
CA THR A 40 2.84 8.28 -7.30
C THR A 40 2.41 8.37 -8.77
N ALA A 41 2.83 7.40 -9.60
CA ALA A 41 2.47 7.37 -11.02
C ALA A 41 0.96 7.21 -11.23
N CYS A 42 0.30 6.38 -10.42
CA CYS A 42 -1.13 6.09 -10.57
C CYS A 42 -2.05 7.10 -9.88
N LEU A 43 -1.70 7.59 -8.68
CA LEU A 43 -2.59 8.41 -7.86
C LEU A 43 -2.37 9.91 -8.07
N ILE A 44 -1.15 10.32 -8.39
CA ILE A 44 -0.82 11.73 -8.66
C ILE A 44 -0.67 11.96 -10.15
N GLY A 45 0.15 11.15 -10.83
CA GLY A 45 0.31 11.18 -12.28
C GLY A 45 1.72 10.83 -12.74
N LEU A 46 1.82 10.25 -13.94
CA LEU A 46 3.09 9.89 -14.56
C LEU A 46 4.02 11.09 -14.73
N LYS A 47 3.50 12.22 -15.19
CA LYS A 47 4.29 13.44 -15.36
C LYS A 47 4.85 13.97 -14.06
N PHE A 48 4.08 13.89 -12.98
CA PHE A 48 4.58 14.24 -11.66
C PHE A 48 5.66 13.25 -11.21
N ARG A 49 5.42 11.94 -11.41
CA ARG A 49 6.40 10.87 -11.11
C ARG A 49 7.74 11.10 -11.86
N GLU A 50 7.71 11.47 -13.12
CA GLU A 50 8.91 11.76 -13.93
C GLU A 50 9.66 13.03 -13.50
N GLN A 51 8.98 13.96 -12.84
CA GLN A 51 9.57 15.19 -12.30
C GLN A 51 10.14 15.01 -10.88
N LEU A 52 9.86 13.85 -10.23
CA LEU A 52 10.44 13.54 -8.93
C LEU A 52 11.92 13.20 -9.10
N ASP A 53 12.75 14.00 -8.50
CA ASP A 53 14.19 13.79 -8.42
C ASP A 53 14.63 13.23 -7.06
N ASN A 54 15.93 13.04 -6.88
CA ASN A 54 16.50 12.55 -5.64
C ASN A 54 16.21 13.46 -4.44
N ARG A 55 15.93 14.76 -4.65
CA ARG A 55 15.55 15.70 -3.58
C ARG A 55 14.23 15.28 -2.96
N PHE A 56 13.25 14.92 -3.80
CA PHE A 56 11.95 14.47 -3.31
C PHE A 56 12.08 13.21 -2.45
N ALA A 57 12.80 12.20 -2.92
CA ALA A 57 13.01 10.96 -2.18
C ALA A 57 13.71 11.24 -0.83
N HIS A 58 14.73 12.08 -0.83
CA HIS A 58 15.44 12.48 0.38
C HIS A 58 14.49 13.15 1.41
N TYR A 59 13.76 14.19 1.01
CA TYR A 59 12.84 14.90 1.90
C TYR A 59 11.68 14.01 2.35
N TYR A 60 11.19 13.16 1.48
CA TYR A 60 10.13 12.21 1.84
C TYR A 60 10.61 11.23 2.92
N HIS A 61 11.80 10.67 2.81
CA HIS A 61 12.37 9.79 3.83
C HIS A 61 12.65 10.51 5.17
N GLU A 62 13.13 11.76 5.15
CA GLU A 62 13.29 12.53 6.39
C GLU A 62 11.94 12.83 7.05
N LEU A 63 10.90 13.07 6.25
CA LEU A 63 9.54 13.22 6.75
C LEU A 63 9.04 11.93 7.40
N GLU A 64 9.26 10.78 6.77
CA GLU A 64 8.89 9.46 7.29
C GLU A 64 9.57 9.11 8.61
N ARG A 65 10.88 9.39 8.73
CA ARG A 65 11.64 9.16 9.97
C ARG A 65 11.09 9.93 11.16
N GLY A 66 10.46 11.07 10.92
CA GLY A 66 9.77 11.84 11.94
C GLY A 66 8.37 11.32 12.30
N THR A 67 7.90 10.24 11.64
CA THR A 67 6.61 9.61 11.96
C THR A 67 6.81 8.55 13.06
N ASP A 68 6.91 9.03 14.29
CA ASP A 68 7.16 8.24 15.49
C ASP A 68 5.88 8.15 16.33
N PRO A 69 5.61 7.06 17.08
CA PRO A 69 4.52 6.98 18.04
C PRO A 69 4.47 8.11 19.06
N LEU A 70 5.61 8.76 19.35
CA LEU A 70 5.66 9.96 20.17
C LEU A 70 4.81 11.12 19.64
N CYS A 71 4.52 11.13 18.32
CA CYS A 71 3.59 12.11 17.72
C CYS A 71 2.19 12.09 18.33
N TYR A 72 1.76 10.94 18.90
CA TYR A 72 0.47 10.85 19.60
C TYR A 72 0.50 11.47 20.98
N VAL A 73 1.68 11.57 21.59
CA VAL A 73 1.86 12.20 22.91
C VAL A 73 2.01 13.70 22.73
N ASP A 74 2.97 14.12 21.91
CA ASP A 74 3.17 15.52 21.56
C ASP A 74 3.89 15.61 20.19
N PRO A 75 3.20 16.05 19.12
CA PRO A 75 3.78 16.18 17.79
C PRO A 75 4.80 17.35 17.67
N TYR A 76 4.91 18.19 18.69
CA TYR A 76 5.77 19.39 18.72
C TYR A 76 6.97 19.24 19.63
N LEU A 77 7.29 18.05 20.09
CA LEU A 77 8.50 17.80 20.89
C LEU A 77 9.75 18.34 20.17
N PRO A 78 10.64 19.08 20.87
CA PRO A 78 11.83 19.68 20.29
C PRO A 78 12.97 18.66 20.12
N ILE A 79 12.67 17.50 19.50
CA ILE A 79 13.63 16.45 19.21
C ILE A 79 14.14 16.53 17.77
N GLU A 80 15.33 15.99 17.53
CA GLU A 80 16.01 16.08 16.24
C GLU A 80 15.19 15.49 15.08
N SER A 81 14.54 14.34 15.29
CA SER A 81 13.71 13.70 14.26
C SER A 81 12.53 14.57 13.85
N PHE A 82 11.89 15.29 14.80
CA PHE A 82 10.76 16.16 14.50
C PHE A 82 11.21 17.45 13.82
N ARG A 83 12.38 17.99 14.19
CA ARG A 83 12.96 19.14 13.50
C ARG A 83 13.26 18.82 12.04
N ARG A 84 13.90 17.67 11.76
CA ARG A 84 14.17 17.21 10.39
C ARG A 84 12.88 16.94 9.60
N ARG A 85 11.88 16.36 10.23
CA ARG A 85 10.54 16.20 9.64
C ARG A 85 9.96 17.54 9.18
N ASP A 86 10.01 18.55 10.04
CA ASP A 86 9.42 19.87 9.77
C ASP A 86 10.21 20.61 8.67
N GLU A 87 11.55 20.52 8.69
CA GLU A 87 12.40 21.03 7.60
C GLU A 87 12.12 20.31 6.27
N ALA A 88 11.97 18.99 6.29
CA ALA A 88 11.63 18.19 5.12
C ALA A 88 10.25 18.58 4.57
N ARG A 89 9.26 18.85 5.43
CA ARG A 89 7.95 19.35 5.02
C ARG A 89 8.04 20.68 4.29
N VAL A 90 8.83 21.63 4.78
CA VAL A 90 9.05 22.93 4.13
C VAL A 90 9.70 22.76 2.75
N ASN A 91 10.71 21.91 2.65
CA ASN A 91 11.40 21.62 1.40
C ASN A 91 10.51 20.93 0.37
N LEU A 92 9.65 20.00 0.81
CA LEU A 92 8.65 19.35 -0.06
C LEU A 92 7.62 20.36 -0.62
N VAL A 93 7.15 21.31 0.22
CA VAL A 93 6.24 22.37 -0.24
C VAL A 93 6.93 23.24 -1.30
N ALA A 94 8.19 23.60 -1.09
CA ALA A 94 8.95 24.40 -2.06
C ALA A 94 9.12 23.64 -3.38
N LEU A 95 9.44 22.36 -3.34
CA LEU A 95 9.56 21.51 -4.53
C LEU A 95 8.24 21.37 -5.29
N VAL A 96 7.14 21.12 -4.60
CA VAL A 96 5.81 21.07 -5.23
C VAL A 96 5.43 22.42 -5.82
N GLN A 97 5.75 23.52 -5.16
CA GLN A 97 5.53 24.88 -5.69
C GLN A 97 6.31 25.12 -6.99
N GLU A 98 7.58 24.66 -7.05
CA GLU A 98 8.40 24.71 -8.26
C GLU A 98 7.71 23.98 -9.44
N ILE A 99 7.26 22.74 -9.18
CA ILE A 99 6.53 21.93 -10.17
C ILE A 99 5.22 22.59 -10.59
N MET A 100 4.44 23.12 -9.65
CA MET A 100 3.19 23.85 -9.93
C MET A 100 3.43 25.06 -10.84
N ASN A 101 4.44 25.87 -10.55
CA ASN A 101 4.77 27.03 -11.37
C ASN A 101 5.15 26.61 -12.79
N GLY A 102 5.91 25.52 -12.94
CA GLY A 102 6.23 24.96 -14.26
C GLY A 102 4.99 24.52 -15.05
N ARG A 103 4.01 23.88 -14.35
CA ARG A 103 2.75 23.45 -14.97
C ARG A 103 1.84 24.61 -15.34
N LEU A 104 1.77 25.65 -14.53
CA LEU A 104 1.01 26.86 -14.83
C LEU A 104 1.60 27.61 -16.03
N ALA A 105 2.92 27.65 -16.15
CA ALA A 105 3.60 28.26 -17.29
C ALA A 105 3.44 27.45 -18.58
N ASN A 106 3.36 26.12 -18.48
CA ASN A 106 3.26 25.20 -19.60
C ASN A 106 2.13 24.16 -19.36
N PRO A 107 0.86 24.56 -19.41
CA PRO A 107 -0.24 23.65 -19.13
C PRO A 107 -0.33 22.55 -20.22
N PRO A 108 -0.77 21.34 -19.87
CA PRO A 108 -0.97 20.27 -20.83
C PRO A 108 -1.99 20.68 -21.90
N LYS A 109 -1.66 20.42 -23.16
CA LYS A 109 -2.49 20.82 -24.33
C LYS A 109 -3.79 19.99 -24.37
N ASP A 110 -3.69 18.70 -24.08
CA ASP A 110 -4.84 17.79 -24.10
C ASP A 110 -5.33 17.47 -22.68
N LYS A 111 -6.64 17.32 -22.54
CA LYS A 111 -7.25 16.93 -21.27
C LYS A 111 -6.83 15.52 -20.81
N SER A 112 -6.55 14.63 -21.76
CA SER A 112 -6.05 13.27 -21.50
C SER A 112 -4.67 13.25 -20.84
N ASP A 113 -3.89 14.31 -21.04
CA ASP A 113 -2.53 14.46 -20.52
C ASP A 113 -2.49 15.07 -19.10
N ARG A 114 -3.63 15.42 -18.55
CA ARG A 114 -3.74 16.04 -17.22
C ARG A 114 -3.63 14.99 -16.14
N ASP A 115 -2.76 15.25 -15.17
CA ASP A 115 -2.65 14.49 -13.93
C ASP A 115 -3.41 15.18 -12.76
N MET A 116 -3.33 14.60 -11.56
CA MET A 116 -4.00 15.16 -10.38
C MET A 116 -3.49 16.56 -10.05
N LEU A 117 -2.20 16.83 -10.24
CA LEU A 117 -1.63 18.17 -10.01
C LEU A 117 -2.32 19.21 -10.92
N ASP A 118 -2.41 18.91 -12.23
CA ASP A 118 -3.05 19.80 -13.20
C ASP A 118 -4.53 20.06 -12.84
N VAL A 119 -5.22 19.02 -12.34
CA VAL A 119 -6.60 19.15 -11.87
C VAL A 119 -6.69 20.08 -10.66
N LEU A 120 -5.91 19.83 -9.61
CA LEU A 120 -5.95 20.60 -8.35
C LEU A 120 -5.59 22.08 -8.58
N VAL A 121 -4.55 22.34 -9.38
CA VAL A 121 -4.13 23.70 -9.72
C VAL A 121 -5.20 24.46 -10.54
N SER A 122 -6.02 23.75 -11.32
CA SER A 122 -7.06 24.36 -12.13
C SER A 122 -8.35 24.70 -11.39
N ILE A 123 -8.55 24.16 -10.17
CA ILE A 123 -9.76 24.41 -9.36
C ILE A 123 -9.72 25.82 -8.83
N LYS A 124 -10.83 26.55 -9.01
CA LYS A 124 -11.03 27.90 -8.51
C LYS A 124 -12.05 27.91 -7.39
N ASP A 125 -11.92 28.86 -6.47
CA ASP A 125 -12.92 29.20 -5.48
C ASP A 125 -14.06 30.04 -6.08
N GLU A 126 -15.02 30.46 -5.27
CA GLU A 126 -16.17 31.28 -5.68
C GLU A 126 -15.74 32.66 -6.18
N ASP A 127 -14.61 33.18 -5.72
CA ASP A 127 -14.03 34.46 -6.12
C ASP A 127 -13.11 34.37 -7.34
N GLY A 128 -12.88 33.18 -7.88
CA GLY A 128 -12.04 32.93 -9.04
C GLY A 128 -10.54 32.78 -8.75
N ASN A 129 -10.15 32.76 -7.46
CA ASN A 129 -8.78 32.52 -7.03
C ASN A 129 -8.44 31.01 -7.05
N ALA A 130 -7.15 30.67 -6.93
CA ALA A 130 -6.74 29.27 -6.74
C ALA A 130 -7.37 28.71 -5.47
N ARG A 131 -8.10 27.58 -5.58
CA ARG A 131 -8.77 26.93 -4.44
C ARG A 131 -7.79 26.34 -3.43
N PHE A 132 -6.65 25.87 -3.90
CA PHE A 132 -5.63 25.19 -3.09
C PHE A 132 -4.29 25.88 -3.22
N SER A 133 -3.61 26.09 -2.09
CA SER A 133 -2.23 26.53 -2.01
C SER A 133 -1.27 25.36 -2.30
N ALA A 134 0.00 25.64 -2.53
CA ALA A 134 1.04 24.62 -2.64
C ALA A 134 1.16 23.78 -1.39
N ASP A 135 1.00 24.37 -0.22
CA ASP A 135 1.04 23.66 1.05
C ASP A 135 -0.09 22.63 1.18
N GLU A 136 -1.32 23.01 0.84
CA GLU A 136 -2.46 22.10 0.84
C GLU A 136 -2.31 20.97 -0.18
N ILE A 137 -1.87 21.27 -1.40
CA ILE A 137 -1.61 20.26 -2.45
C ILE A 137 -0.49 19.30 -1.98
N THR A 138 0.59 19.82 -1.42
CA THR A 138 1.68 19.00 -0.87
C THR A 138 1.17 18.09 0.25
N GLY A 139 0.32 18.62 1.14
CA GLY A 139 -0.33 17.84 2.21
C GLY A 139 -1.18 16.69 1.66
N MET A 140 -1.96 16.94 0.61
CA MET A 140 -2.75 15.91 -0.07
C MET A 140 -1.86 14.83 -0.70
N PHE A 141 -0.79 15.21 -1.39
CA PHE A 141 0.13 14.26 -2.03
C PHE A 141 0.89 13.42 -1.00
N ILE A 142 1.42 14.03 0.04
CA ILE A 142 2.07 13.32 1.14
C ILE A 142 1.09 12.31 1.77
N SER A 143 -0.15 12.73 2.03
CA SER A 143 -1.18 11.85 2.62
C SER A 143 -1.49 10.64 1.73
N LEU A 144 -1.62 10.85 0.41
CA LEU A 144 -1.85 9.76 -0.56
C LEU A 144 -0.66 8.80 -0.62
N MET A 145 0.57 9.34 -0.62
CA MET A 145 1.78 8.53 -0.66
C MET A 145 1.95 7.71 0.62
N PHE A 146 1.83 8.33 1.80
CA PHE A 146 1.89 7.60 3.08
C PHE A 146 0.86 6.49 3.17
N ALA A 147 -0.38 6.78 2.77
CA ALA A 147 -1.45 5.79 2.82
C ALA A 147 -1.19 4.59 1.90
N GLY A 148 -0.65 4.83 0.71
CA GLY A 148 -0.43 3.79 -0.31
C GLY A 148 0.93 3.09 -0.24
N HIS A 149 1.91 3.67 0.47
CA HIS A 149 3.29 3.18 0.49
C HIS A 149 3.49 2.05 1.50
N HIS A 150 3.56 2.36 2.79
CA HIS A 150 3.90 1.37 3.82
C HIS A 150 2.93 0.20 3.92
N THR A 151 1.64 0.46 3.78
CA THR A 151 0.60 -0.58 3.85
C THR A 151 0.72 -1.56 2.69
N SER A 152 0.89 -1.06 1.47
CA SER A 152 1.05 -1.92 0.27
C SER A 152 2.39 -2.65 0.26
N ALA A 153 3.49 -1.99 0.66
CA ALA A 153 4.81 -2.61 0.76
C ALA A 153 4.83 -3.75 1.78
N GLY A 154 4.29 -3.52 2.98
CA GLY A 154 4.19 -4.53 4.04
C GLY A 154 3.31 -5.70 3.61
N THR A 155 2.14 -5.42 3.00
CA THR A 155 1.24 -6.47 2.51
C THR A 155 1.90 -7.28 1.39
N SER A 156 2.58 -6.64 0.43
CA SER A 156 3.31 -7.35 -0.64
C SER A 156 4.41 -8.23 -0.06
N SER A 157 5.19 -7.70 0.90
CA SER A 157 6.26 -8.46 1.54
C SER A 157 5.72 -9.72 2.24
N TRP A 158 4.65 -9.58 3.01
CA TRP A 158 4.00 -10.71 3.66
C TRP A 158 3.36 -11.68 2.66
N THR A 159 2.73 -11.16 1.58
CA THR A 159 2.17 -12.01 0.53
C THR A 159 3.24 -12.92 -0.07
N LEU A 160 4.42 -12.40 -0.38
CA LEU A 160 5.51 -13.23 -0.92
C LEU A 160 5.99 -14.26 0.10
N ILE A 161 6.18 -13.88 1.36
CA ILE A 161 6.59 -14.82 2.41
C ILE A 161 5.56 -15.93 2.62
N GLU A 162 4.27 -15.60 2.65
CA GLU A 162 3.22 -16.63 2.78
C GLU A 162 3.16 -17.56 1.56
N LEU A 163 3.39 -17.05 0.35
CA LEU A 163 3.51 -17.90 -0.84
C LEU A 163 4.70 -18.86 -0.73
N ILE A 164 5.87 -18.37 -0.32
CA ILE A 164 7.06 -19.23 -0.15
C ILE A 164 6.83 -20.28 0.96
N ARG A 165 6.07 -19.95 2.00
CA ARG A 165 5.69 -20.91 3.08
C ARG A 165 4.72 -21.97 2.61
N HIS A 166 3.95 -21.71 1.56
CA HIS A 166 2.88 -22.57 1.05
C HIS A 166 3.13 -22.93 -0.44
N PRO A 167 4.09 -23.80 -0.71
CA PRO A 167 4.58 -24.08 -2.08
C PRO A 167 3.49 -24.61 -3.01
N ASP A 168 2.50 -25.32 -2.50
CA ASP A 168 1.36 -25.81 -3.30
C ASP A 168 0.52 -24.64 -3.81
N ILE A 169 0.17 -23.68 -2.92
CA ILE A 169 -0.57 -22.46 -3.28
C ILE A 169 0.26 -21.59 -4.23
N TYR A 170 1.57 -21.51 -4.01
CA TYR A 170 2.49 -20.80 -4.89
C TYR A 170 2.46 -21.37 -6.31
N ALA A 171 2.58 -22.70 -6.43
CA ALA A 171 2.52 -23.39 -7.72
C ALA A 171 1.18 -23.17 -8.43
N ASP A 172 0.07 -23.26 -7.71
CA ASP A 172 -1.27 -23.02 -8.27
C ASP A 172 -1.43 -21.56 -8.78
N ILE A 173 -0.88 -20.57 -8.08
CA ILE A 173 -0.90 -19.17 -8.55
C ILE A 173 -0.05 -19.00 -9.81
N VAL A 174 1.13 -19.61 -9.87
CA VAL A 174 1.97 -19.54 -11.06
C VAL A 174 1.23 -20.14 -12.25
N ALA A 175 0.59 -21.31 -12.08
CA ALA A 175 -0.23 -21.93 -13.12
C ALA A 175 -1.42 -21.04 -13.54
N GLU A 176 -2.13 -20.39 -12.59
CA GLU A 176 -3.21 -19.43 -12.88
C GLU A 176 -2.70 -18.26 -13.74
N LEU A 177 -1.50 -17.75 -13.45
CA LEU A 177 -0.90 -16.66 -14.19
C LEU A 177 -0.38 -17.10 -15.57
N GLU A 178 0.25 -18.26 -15.65
CA GLU A 178 0.73 -18.81 -16.92
C GLU A 178 -0.43 -19.08 -17.89
N ASP A 179 -1.53 -19.66 -17.41
CA ASP A 179 -2.73 -19.89 -18.22
C ASP A 179 -3.32 -18.58 -18.75
N LEU A 180 -3.52 -17.60 -17.86
CA LEU A 180 -4.10 -16.29 -18.22
C LEU A 180 -3.25 -15.53 -19.24
N TYR A 181 -1.92 -15.60 -19.12
CA TYR A 181 -1.00 -14.82 -19.94
C TYR A 181 -0.36 -15.62 -21.08
N SER A 182 -0.78 -16.88 -21.32
CA SER A 182 -0.27 -17.78 -22.36
C SER A 182 -0.35 -17.20 -23.77
N ASP A 183 -1.43 -16.50 -24.06
CA ASP A 183 -1.70 -15.90 -25.38
C ASP A 183 -1.08 -14.49 -25.55
N GLY A 184 -0.19 -14.06 -24.62
CA GLY A 184 0.46 -12.76 -24.66
C GLY A 184 -0.44 -11.61 -24.20
N GLU A 185 -1.49 -11.91 -23.39
CA GLU A 185 -2.32 -10.88 -22.77
C GLU A 185 -1.47 -9.96 -21.87
N GLU A 186 -1.71 -8.65 -21.94
CA GLU A 186 -1.04 -7.66 -21.12
C GLU A 186 -1.68 -7.57 -19.73
N VAL A 187 -0.91 -7.13 -18.73
CA VAL A 187 -1.44 -6.84 -17.39
C VAL A 187 -2.45 -5.70 -17.48
N SER A 188 -3.70 -6.04 -17.42
CA SER A 188 -4.82 -5.10 -17.55
C SER A 188 -5.78 -5.19 -16.37
N PHE A 189 -6.59 -4.15 -16.18
CA PHE A 189 -7.65 -4.20 -15.16
C PHE A 189 -8.61 -5.37 -15.37
N HIS A 190 -8.82 -5.79 -16.62
CA HIS A 190 -9.66 -6.94 -16.95
C HIS A 190 -8.98 -8.26 -16.59
N ALA A 191 -7.73 -8.47 -17.02
CA ALA A 191 -6.92 -9.63 -16.69
C ALA A 191 -6.80 -9.84 -15.17
N LEU A 192 -6.51 -8.77 -14.41
CA LEU A 192 -6.39 -8.84 -12.95
C LEU A 192 -7.68 -9.30 -12.23
N ARG A 193 -8.84 -9.25 -12.86
CA ARG A 193 -10.08 -9.81 -12.31
C ARG A 193 -10.23 -11.31 -12.55
N GLN A 194 -9.41 -11.88 -13.40
CA GLN A 194 -9.44 -13.30 -13.77
C GLN A 194 -8.43 -14.15 -12.98
N ILE A 195 -7.79 -13.57 -11.97
CA ILE A 195 -6.87 -14.26 -11.04
C ILE A 195 -7.47 -14.28 -9.63
N PRO A 196 -8.52 -15.09 -9.38
CA PRO A 196 -9.21 -15.14 -8.10
C PRO A 196 -8.36 -15.76 -6.99
N LEU A 197 -7.46 -16.71 -7.29
CA LEU A 197 -6.62 -17.32 -6.27
C LEU A 197 -5.64 -16.31 -5.68
N LEU A 198 -4.97 -15.51 -6.51
CA LEU A 198 -4.10 -14.44 -6.03
C LEU A 198 -4.89 -13.37 -5.24
N ASP A 199 -6.12 -13.06 -5.63
CA ASP A 199 -7.00 -12.16 -4.87
C ASP A 199 -7.26 -12.70 -3.45
N ASN A 200 -7.58 -13.98 -3.34
CA ASN A 200 -7.82 -14.67 -2.09
C ASN A 200 -6.56 -14.74 -1.21
N VAL A 201 -5.39 -14.96 -1.82
CA VAL A 201 -4.11 -14.93 -1.11
C VAL A 201 -3.84 -13.54 -0.51
N VAL A 202 -4.07 -12.47 -1.25
CA VAL A 202 -3.93 -11.09 -0.72
C VAL A 202 -4.89 -10.85 0.44
N LYS A 203 -6.14 -11.33 0.33
CA LYS A 203 -7.13 -11.23 1.42
C LYS A 203 -6.70 -11.98 2.66
N GLU A 204 -6.17 -13.19 2.52
CA GLU A 204 -5.71 -14.01 3.64
C GLU A 204 -4.45 -13.43 4.28
N THR A 205 -3.53 -12.91 3.46
CA THR A 205 -2.38 -12.15 3.96
C THR A 205 -2.82 -10.97 4.81
N LEU A 206 -3.78 -10.17 4.34
CA LEU A 206 -4.33 -9.03 5.08
C LEU A 206 -5.06 -9.44 6.36
N ARG A 207 -5.67 -10.63 6.39
CA ARG A 207 -6.29 -11.18 7.59
C ARG A 207 -5.26 -11.51 8.66
N LEU A 208 -4.20 -12.23 8.28
CA LEU A 208 -3.14 -12.68 9.19
C LEU A 208 -2.15 -11.58 9.56
N HIS A 209 -1.86 -10.67 8.63
CA HIS A 209 -0.85 -9.62 8.76
C HIS A 209 -1.43 -8.24 8.43
N PRO A 210 -2.48 -7.78 9.14
CA PRO A 210 -3.05 -6.46 8.87
C PRO A 210 -2.02 -5.37 9.17
N PRO A 211 -1.75 -4.45 8.22
CA PRO A 211 -0.78 -3.37 8.44
C PRO A 211 -1.15 -2.44 9.59
N LEU A 212 -2.45 -2.21 9.79
CA LEU A 212 -2.98 -1.44 10.91
C LEU A 212 -3.68 -2.38 11.88
N ILE A 213 -3.04 -2.62 13.02
CA ILE A 213 -3.53 -3.56 14.03
C ILE A 213 -4.55 -2.95 14.99
N ILE A 214 -4.65 -1.63 15.04
CA ILE A 214 -5.58 -0.88 15.88
C ILE A 214 -6.16 0.28 15.09
N LEU A 215 -7.49 0.38 15.08
CA LEU A 215 -8.25 1.48 14.47
C LEU A 215 -8.90 2.29 15.58
N MET A 216 -8.34 3.47 15.88
CA MET A 216 -8.81 4.32 16.99
C MET A 216 -9.81 5.37 16.53
N ARG A 217 -10.76 5.68 17.42
CA ARG A 217 -11.72 6.77 17.29
C ARG A 217 -11.85 7.49 18.63
N VAL A 218 -12.22 8.75 18.55
CA VAL A 218 -12.65 9.53 19.74
C VAL A 218 -14.17 9.56 19.75
N ALA A 219 -14.77 9.15 20.85
CA ALA A 219 -16.21 9.21 21.05
C ALA A 219 -16.69 10.65 20.99
N LYS A 220 -17.82 10.89 20.34
CA LYS A 220 -18.54 12.15 20.32
C LYS A 220 -19.91 11.96 20.94
N GLY A 221 -20.06 12.50 22.15
CA GLY A 221 -21.23 12.26 22.99
C GLY A 221 -21.15 10.96 23.79
N GLU A 222 -22.16 10.73 24.60
CA GLU A 222 -22.26 9.56 25.47
C GLU A 222 -23.08 8.46 24.81
N PHE A 223 -22.64 7.21 24.93
CA PHE A 223 -23.36 6.02 24.48
C PHE A 223 -22.90 4.78 25.27
N GLU A 224 -23.56 3.67 25.02
CA GLU A 224 -23.26 2.39 25.70
C GLU A 224 -22.97 1.32 24.66
N VAL A 225 -21.98 0.45 24.95
CA VAL A 225 -21.67 -0.73 24.17
C VAL A 225 -21.61 -1.92 25.12
N GLU A 226 -22.51 -2.90 24.92
CA GLU A 226 -22.58 -4.14 25.70
C GLU A 226 -22.58 -3.89 27.23
N GLY A 227 -23.28 -2.86 27.70
CA GLY A 227 -23.36 -2.49 29.11
C GLY A 227 -22.19 -1.63 29.61
N PHE A 228 -21.22 -1.30 28.78
CA PHE A 228 -20.12 -0.40 29.13
C PHE A 228 -20.41 1.02 28.70
N PRO A 229 -20.44 2.00 29.64
CA PRO A 229 -20.62 3.39 29.28
C PRO A 229 -19.39 3.94 28.54
N ILE A 230 -19.62 4.67 27.48
CA ILE A 230 -18.61 5.39 26.72
C ILE A 230 -18.92 6.88 26.80
N HIS A 231 -17.98 7.68 27.31
CA HIS A 231 -18.15 9.10 27.53
C HIS A 231 -17.59 9.93 26.34
N ASP A 232 -18.05 11.16 26.22
CA ASP A 232 -17.50 12.11 25.25
C ASP A 232 -16.00 12.29 25.48
N GLY A 233 -15.22 12.13 24.42
CA GLY A 233 -13.75 12.19 24.48
C GLY A 233 -13.04 10.86 24.72
N ASP A 234 -13.73 9.78 25.07
CA ASP A 234 -13.12 8.47 25.25
C ASP A 234 -12.52 7.94 23.95
N PHE A 235 -11.39 7.23 24.07
CA PHE A 235 -10.80 6.49 22.95
C PHE A 235 -11.47 5.12 22.81
N VAL A 236 -12.05 4.88 21.65
CA VAL A 236 -12.62 3.58 21.26
C VAL A 236 -11.75 2.96 20.18
N ALA A 237 -11.34 1.73 20.37
CA ALA A 237 -10.47 1.02 19.46
C ALA A 237 -11.12 -0.27 18.94
N ALA A 238 -11.05 -0.50 17.63
CA ALA A 238 -11.27 -1.80 17.02
C ALA A 238 -9.93 -2.35 16.54
N SER A 239 -9.68 -3.65 16.78
CA SER A 239 -8.41 -4.28 16.40
C SER A 239 -8.59 -5.30 15.28
N PRO A 240 -8.18 -4.98 14.03
CA PRO A 240 -8.13 -5.97 12.96
C PRO A 240 -7.28 -7.20 13.31
N ALA A 241 -6.17 -7.02 14.05
CA ALA A 241 -5.32 -8.13 14.47
C ALA A 241 -6.04 -9.15 15.37
N ILE A 242 -7.08 -8.72 16.10
CA ILE A 242 -7.91 -9.58 16.95
C ILE A 242 -9.14 -10.04 16.18
N SER A 243 -9.92 -9.11 15.62
CA SER A 243 -11.20 -9.43 14.97
C SER A 243 -11.04 -10.37 13.77
N ASN A 244 -9.96 -10.21 13.00
CA ASN A 244 -9.65 -11.10 11.87
C ASN A 244 -9.28 -12.54 12.31
N ARG A 245 -9.19 -12.82 13.61
CA ARG A 245 -8.79 -14.13 14.18
C ARG A 245 -9.82 -14.71 15.16
N ILE A 246 -11.03 -14.18 15.19
CA ILE A 246 -12.12 -14.72 16.00
C ILE A 246 -12.46 -16.12 15.47
N PRO A 247 -12.31 -17.19 16.30
CA PRO A 247 -12.45 -18.58 15.80
C PRO A 247 -13.85 -18.90 15.28
N GLU A 248 -14.89 -18.25 15.80
CA GLU A 248 -16.28 -18.40 15.39
C GLU A 248 -16.52 -17.92 13.95
N ASP A 249 -15.76 -16.89 13.53
CA ASP A 249 -15.86 -16.31 12.20
C ASP A 249 -14.79 -16.86 11.23
N PHE A 250 -13.65 -17.29 11.78
CA PHE A 250 -12.51 -17.80 11.02
C PHE A 250 -12.02 -19.13 11.62
N PRO A 251 -12.65 -20.26 11.31
CA PRO A 251 -12.16 -21.57 11.72
C PRO A 251 -10.69 -21.77 11.36
N ASP A 252 -9.91 -22.36 12.27
CA ASP A 252 -8.45 -22.44 12.17
C ASP A 252 -7.80 -21.05 11.93
N PRO A 253 -7.96 -20.11 12.88
CA PRO A 253 -7.68 -18.69 12.64
C PRO A 253 -6.21 -18.39 12.35
N ASP A 254 -5.29 -19.25 12.72
CA ASP A 254 -3.86 -19.10 12.48
C ASP A 254 -3.37 -19.80 11.20
N ALA A 255 -4.22 -20.61 10.56
CA ALA A 255 -3.90 -21.25 9.31
C ALA A 255 -4.06 -20.28 8.14
N PHE A 256 -3.10 -20.32 7.20
CA PHE A 256 -3.18 -19.60 5.93
C PHE A 256 -4.06 -20.37 4.95
N ARG A 257 -5.29 -19.92 4.76
CA ARG A 257 -6.34 -20.60 4.00
C ARG A 257 -7.03 -19.65 3.00
N PRO A 258 -6.47 -19.41 1.82
CA PRO A 258 -7.09 -18.58 0.79
C PRO A 258 -8.43 -19.11 0.28
N ASP A 259 -8.69 -20.40 0.43
CA ASP A 259 -9.95 -21.07 0.02
C ASP A 259 -11.17 -20.58 0.80
N ARG A 260 -10.99 -20.00 2.03
CA ARG A 260 -12.10 -19.45 2.82
C ARG A 260 -12.86 -18.28 2.15
N TYR A 261 -12.28 -17.68 1.11
CA TYR A 261 -12.94 -16.63 0.34
C TYR A 261 -13.72 -17.16 -0.87
N ASN A 262 -13.62 -18.45 -1.15
CA ASN A 262 -14.43 -19.12 -2.16
C ASN A 262 -15.85 -19.38 -1.64
N LYS A 263 -16.79 -19.63 -2.56
CA LYS A 263 -18.13 -20.14 -2.19
C LYS A 263 -18.01 -21.57 -1.66
N PRO A 264 -18.77 -21.94 -0.62
CA PRO A 264 -19.85 -21.16 0.01
C PRO A 264 -19.40 -20.25 1.15
N GLU A 265 -18.15 -20.37 1.68
CA GLU A 265 -17.72 -19.66 2.89
C GLU A 265 -17.74 -18.14 2.72
N GLN A 266 -17.10 -17.60 1.67
CA GLN A 266 -17.02 -16.17 1.38
C GLN A 266 -16.74 -15.31 2.64
N ALA A 267 -15.69 -15.65 3.39
CA ALA A 267 -15.41 -15.15 4.74
C ALA A 267 -15.36 -13.62 4.85
N ASP A 268 -14.89 -12.91 3.81
CA ASP A 268 -14.85 -11.45 3.74
C ASP A 268 -16.23 -10.79 3.56
N VAL A 269 -17.20 -11.53 3.06
CA VAL A 269 -18.59 -11.07 2.84
C VAL A 269 -19.48 -11.43 4.03
N VAL A 270 -19.41 -12.68 4.48
CA VAL A 270 -20.21 -13.19 5.61
C VAL A 270 -19.79 -12.48 6.89
N ASN A 271 -18.48 -12.38 7.13
CA ASN A 271 -17.89 -11.82 8.34
C ASN A 271 -17.38 -10.38 8.12
N ARG A 272 -18.10 -9.58 7.35
CA ARG A 272 -17.70 -8.22 6.93
C ARG A 272 -17.41 -7.23 8.08
N TRP A 273 -17.83 -7.56 9.30
CA TRP A 273 -17.60 -6.72 10.48
C TRP A 273 -16.43 -7.21 11.35
N THR A 274 -15.95 -8.41 11.09
CA THR A 274 -14.76 -8.97 11.73
C THR A 274 -13.59 -9.07 10.76
N TRP A 275 -13.83 -9.23 9.44
CA TRP A 275 -12.82 -9.06 8.40
C TRP A 275 -12.67 -7.57 8.03
N ILE A 276 -11.85 -6.84 8.79
CA ILE A 276 -11.73 -5.39 8.69
C ILE A 276 -10.28 -4.89 8.43
N PRO A 277 -9.46 -5.54 7.60
CA PRO A 277 -8.09 -5.05 7.34
C PRO A 277 -8.09 -3.67 6.65
N PHE A 278 -9.14 -3.31 5.93
CA PHE A 278 -9.35 -2.00 5.34
C PHE A 278 -10.26 -1.07 6.18
N GLY A 279 -10.51 -1.44 7.43
CA GLY A 279 -11.50 -0.76 8.25
C GLY A 279 -12.94 -1.00 7.79
N ALA A 280 -13.89 -0.35 8.46
CA ALA A 280 -15.31 -0.48 8.21
C ALA A 280 -16.05 0.87 8.33
N GLY A 281 -17.32 0.92 7.89
CA GLY A 281 -18.19 2.09 7.98
C GLY A 281 -17.71 3.26 7.12
N ARG A 282 -17.97 4.50 7.59
CA ARG A 282 -17.68 5.74 6.86
C ARG A 282 -16.19 5.97 6.60
N HIS A 283 -15.32 5.40 7.43
CA HIS A 283 -13.87 5.56 7.37
C HIS A 283 -13.17 4.32 6.79
N ARG A 284 -13.90 3.49 6.05
CA ARG A 284 -13.28 2.41 5.29
C ARG A 284 -12.26 2.97 4.30
N CYS A 285 -11.16 2.26 4.12
CA CYS A 285 -10.09 2.65 3.19
C CYS A 285 -10.64 2.90 1.78
N VAL A 286 -10.44 4.11 1.28
CA VAL A 286 -10.84 4.50 -0.08
C VAL A 286 -9.94 3.87 -1.14
N GLY A 287 -8.70 3.51 -0.76
CA GLY A 287 -7.68 2.89 -1.61
C GLY A 287 -7.77 1.36 -1.71
N ALA A 288 -8.72 0.69 -1.03
CA ALA A 288 -8.75 -0.77 -0.96
C ALA A 288 -8.71 -1.45 -2.35
N ALA A 289 -9.53 -0.97 -3.29
CA ALA A 289 -9.56 -1.51 -4.64
C ALA A 289 -8.26 -1.22 -5.44
N PHE A 290 -7.66 -0.06 -5.21
CA PHE A 290 -6.36 0.27 -5.81
C PHE A 290 -5.25 -0.60 -5.23
N ALA A 291 -5.16 -0.74 -3.92
CA ALA A 291 -4.14 -1.54 -3.24
C ALA A 291 -4.18 -3.01 -3.68
N THR A 292 -5.37 -3.63 -3.70
CA THR A 292 -5.52 -5.01 -4.19
C THR A 292 -5.10 -5.14 -5.66
N MET A 293 -5.52 -4.21 -6.52
CA MET A 293 -5.12 -4.20 -7.93
C MET A 293 -3.60 -4.01 -8.08
N GLN A 294 -3.00 -3.11 -7.31
CA GLN A 294 -1.55 -2.84 -7.33
C GLN A 294 -0.76 -4.10 -6.97
N ILE A 295 -1.11 -4.76 -5.87
CA ILE A 295 -0.44 -5.99 -5.43
C ILE A 295 -0.59 -7.08 -6.49
N LYS A 296 -1.79 -7.30 -7.00
CA LYS A 296 -2.03 -8.30 -8.06
C LYS A 296 -1.23 -8.02 -9.33
N ALA A 297 -1.13 -6.76 -9.76
CA ALA A 297 -0.34 -6.38 -10.93
C ALA A 297 1.16 -6.62 -10.69
N ILE A 298 1.67 -6.26 -9.52
CA ILE A 298 3.07 -6.51 -9.12
C ILE A 298 3.37 -8.02 -9.18
N PHE A 299 2.55 -8.84 -8.53
CA PHE A 299 2.76 -10.29 -8.49
C PHE A 299 2.54 -10.97 -9.84
N SER A 300 1.63 -10.45 -10.70
CA SER A 300 1.47 -10.94 -12.07
C SER A 300 2.75 -10.80 -12.91
N VAL A 301 3.61 -9.82 -12.60
CA VAL A 301 4.91 -9.69 -13.27
C VAL A 301 5.96 -10.53 -12.55
N LEU A 302 6.12 -10.34 -11.24
CA LEU A 302 7.21 -10.95 -10.48
C LEU A 302 7.19 -12.50 -10.55
N LEU A 303 6.01 -13.11 -10.37
CA LEU A 303 5.90 -14.58 -10.31
C LEU A 303 5.99 -15.26 -11.67
N ARG A 304 5.77 -14.54 -12.77
CA ARG A 304 6.02 -15.05 -14.12
C ARG A 304 7.50 -14.97 -14.52
N GLU A 305 8.21 -13.93 -14.05
CA GLU A 305 9.61 -13.72 -14.41
C GLU A 305 10.57 -14.48 -13.48
N TYR A 306 10.24 -14.62 -12.20
CA TYR A 306 11.14 -15.13 -11.18
C TYR A 306 10.47 -16.12 -10.22
N GLU A 307 11.30 -17.07 -9.75
CA GLU A 307 11.01 -17.89 -8.57
C GLU A 307 11.67 -17.27 -7.35
N PHE A 308 11.02 -17.42 -6.19
CA PHE A 308 11.50 -16.88 -4.93
C PHE A 308 11.63 -17.96 -3.87
N GLU A 309 12.69 -17.85 -3.06
CA GLU A 309 12.93 -18.72 -1.91
C GLU A 309 13.40 -17.91 -0.68
N MET A 310 13.23 -18.45 0.52
CA MET A 310 13.72 -17.82 1.73
C MET A 310 15.25 -17.77 1.73
N ALA A 311 15.83 -16.60 2.04
CA ALA A 311 17.27 -16.43 2.21
C ALA A 311 17.72 -16.60 3.67
N GLN A 312 16.77 -16.72 4.61
CA GLN A 312 16.99 -16.83 6.04
C GLN A 312 16.01 -17.83 6.68
N PRO A 313 16.25 -18.31 7.93
CA PRO A 313 15.33 -19.25 8.58
C PRO A 313 13.89 -18.74 8.65
N ALA A 314 12.91 -19.61 8.37
CA ALA A 314 11.50 -19.26 8.23
C ALA A 314 10.89 -18.60 9.47
N ASP A 315 11.38 -18.93 10.66
CA ASP A 315 10.93 -18.37 11.94
C ASP A 315 11.47 -16.96 12.23
N THR A 316 12.39 -16.45 11.40
CA THR A 316 12.91 -15.09 11.51
C THR A 316 12.01 -14.05 10.84
N TYR A 317 11.15 -14.46 9.90
CA TYR A 317 10.16 -13.57 9.30
C TYR A 317 8.98 -13.37 10.24
N ARG A 318 8.99 -12.26 10.97
CA ARG A 318 8.00 -11.90 11.99
C ARG A 318 7.51 -10.47 11.80
N ASN A 319 6.38 -10.14 12.43
CA ASN A 319 5.89 -8.77 12.47
C ASN A 319 6.79 -7.88 13.35
N ASP A 320 7.13 -6.71 12.84
CA ASP A 320 7.70 -5.61 13.62
C ASP A 320 6.56 -4.73 14.15
N HIS A 321 6.25 -4.89 15.43
CA HIS A 321 5.25 -4.10 16.14
C HIS A 321 5.79 -2.79 16.72
N SER A 322 7.05 -2.44 16.45
CA SER A 322 7.65 -1.17 16.90
C SER A 322 7.24 0.02 16.03
N LYS A 323 6.54 -0.22 14.92
CA LYS A 323 6.09 0.78 13.95
C LYS A 323 4.58 0.98 14.01
N MET A 324 4.12 2.16 13.61
CA MET A 324 2.69 2.45 13.49
C MET A 324 2.01 1.59 12.42
N VAL A 325 2.69 1.34 11.31
CA VAL A 325 2.30 0.39 10.28
C VAL A 325 3.13 -0.87 10.48
N VAL A 326 2.49 -1.95 10.88
CA VAL A 326 3.14 -3.23 11.13
C VAL A 326 3.62 -3.82 9.80
N GLN A 327 4.88 -4.19 9.75
CA GLN A 327 5.55 -4.77 8.60
C GLN A 327 6.38 -5.99 9.04
N LEU A 328 7.09 -6.62 8.12
CA LEU A 328 8.14 -7.57 8.46
C LEU A 328 9.25 -6.89 9.27
N ASN A 329 9.84 -7.60 10.22
CA ASN A 329 11.09 -7.15 10.85
C ASN A 329 12.27 -7.32 9.87
N ARG A 330 13.29 -6.50 10.06
CA ARG A 330 14.53 -6.57 9.27
C ARG A 330 15.56 -7.48 9.95
N PRO A 331 16.38 -8.20 9.18
CA PRO A 331 16.33 -8.32 7.72
C PRO A 331 15.17 -9.21 7.25
N ALA A 332 14.60 -8.90 6.06
CA ALA A 332 13.56 -9.70 5.41
C ALA A 332 14.00 -10.04 3.98
N LYS A 333 15.03 -10.86 3.88
CA LYS A 333 15.70 -11.19 2.62
C LYS A 333 15.11 -12.42 1.97
N VAL A 334 15.00 -12.38 0.64
CA VAL A 334 14.66 -13.53 -0.20
C VAL A 334 15.65 -13.63 -1.35
N ARG A 335 15.86 -14.85 -1.84
CA ARG A 335 16.57 -15.11 -3.11
C ARG A 335 15.56 -15.18 -4.22
N TYR A 336 16.00 -14.73 -5.39
CA TYR A 336 15.24 -14.90 -6.62
C TYR A 336 16.08 -15.65 -7.66
N ARG A 337 15.37 -16.38 -8.52
CA ARG A 337 15.95 -17.03 -9.70
C ARG A 337 15.01 -16.81 -10.88
N LYS A 338 15.57 -16.39 -12.01
CA LYS A 338 14.80 -16.20 -13.24
C LYS A 338 14.20 -17.51 -13.72
N ARG A 339 12.92 -17.51 -14.07
CA ARG A 339 12.27 -18.68 -14.66
C ARG A 339 12.85 -18.96 -16.04
N GLN A 340 13.03 -20.23 -16.33
CA GLN A 340 13.38 -20.67 -17.69
C GLN A 340 12.09 -20.64 -18.51
N ALA A 341 12.15 -19.98 -19.68
CA ALA A 341 11.04 -19.90 -20.62
C ALA A 341 10.70 -21.27 -21.22
#